data_32ff902894747e232dd22a81f00d40c4
#
_entry.id   32ff902894747e232dd22a81f00d40c4
#
_cell.length_a   1.000
_cell.length_b   1.000
_cell.length_c   1.000
_cell.angle_alpha   90.00
_cell.angle_beta   90.00
_cell.angle_gamma   90.00
#
_symmetry.space_group_name_H-M   'P 1'
#
loop_
_entity.id
_entity.type
_entity.pdbx_description
1 polymer ?
#
loop_
_entity_poly.entity_id
_entity_poly.type
_entity_poly.pdbx_seq_one_letter_code
_entity_poly.pdbx_strand_id
1 'polypeptide(L)'
;MAQKDIGNKTPLHELKTTEQVMKYYDEWSKNNKYNNDMLEWEYSGPKETSETLSKYQNNKDIKIYDAGCGSGLVGIELKKYGFNYFDGADISKELLNQVPDNLYNKLERIDLNKKIDKEDDFYDVVMCVGTFTFAHVKAHALDEFVRITKKNVLICFTIN
;
A
#
# COMPACT_ATOMS: atom_id res chain seq x y z
N MET A 1 21.19 1.31 6.19
CA MET A 1 21.40 2.29 5.10
C MET A 1 21.16 3.68 5.66
N ALA A 2 22.07 4.63 5.45
CA ALA A 2 21.86 6.00 5.89
C ALA A 2 20.66 6.59 5.13
N GLN A 3 19.68 7.06 5.86
CA GLN A 3 18.51 7.76 5.33
C GLN A 3 19.02 9.05 4.65
N LYS A 4 19.16 9.02 3.32
CA LYS A 4 19.44 10.23 2.54
C LYS A 4 18.27 11.19 2.77
N ASP A 5 18.57 12.48 2.95
CA ASP A 5 17.60 13.55 3.19
C ASP A 5 16.39 13.45 2.27
N ILE A 6 15.35 12.83 2.78
CA ILE A 6 14.01 12.88 2.20
C ILE A 6 13.59 14.34 2.41
N GLY A 7 13.43 15.12 1.38
CA GLY A 7 13.24 16.57 1.35
C GLY A 7 12.22 17.20 2.31
N ASN A 8 11.95 16.55 3.41
CA ASN A 8 11.17 17.03 4.54
C ASN A 8 12.02 16.90 5.80
N LYS A 9 12.17 17.99 6.53
CA LYS A 9 13.07 18.11 7.70
C LYS A 9 12.66 17.26 8.91
N THR A 10 11.50 16.61 8.89
CA THR A 10 10.99 15.80 10.00
C THR A 10 11.19 14.33 9.69
N PRO A 11 12.00 13.59 10.46
CA PRO A 11 12.15 12.14 10.29
C PRO A 11 10.81 11.41 10.48
N LEU A 12 10.56 10.36 9.68
CA LEU A 12 9.32 9.58 9.74
C LEU A 12 8.96 9.10 11.17
N HIS A 13 9.97 8.73 11.97
CA HIS A 13 9.75 8.27 13.35
C HIS A 13 9.31 9.36 14.34
N GLU A 14 9.39 10.63 13.96
CA GLU A 14 8.90 11.76 14.76
C GLU A 14 7.43 12.11 14.47
N LEU A 15 6.85 11.56 13.41
CA LEU A 15 5.44 11.76 13.08
C LEU A 15 4.57 11.01 14.09
N LYS A 16 3.57 11.70 14.67
CA LYS A 16 2.74 11.16 15.76
C LYS A 16 1.27 11.03 15.40
N THR A 17 0.82 11.71 14.35
CA THR A 17 -0.59 11.75 13.98
C THR A 17 -0.78 11.38 12.51
N THR A 18 -1.93 10.82 12.20
CA THR A 18 -2.37 10.53 10.83
C THR A 18 -2.28 11.76 9.91
N GLU A 19 -2.64 12.94 10.43
CA GLU A 19 -2.57 14.19 9.67
C GLU A 19 -1.13 14.57 9.32
N GLN A 20 -0.19 14.38 10.24
CA GLN A 20 1.23 14.60 9.97
C GLN A 20 1.76 13.63 8.91
N VAL A 21 1.39 12.36 8.98
CA VAL A 21 1.75 11.35 7.99
C VAL A 21 1.19 11.71 6.61
N MET A 22 -0.09 12.05 6.53
CA MET A 22 -0.75 12.46 5.30
C MET A 22 -0.02 13.65 4.66
N LYS A 23 0.21 14.72 5.44
CA LYS A 23 0.91 15.92 4.98
C LYS A 23 2.33 15.61 4.51
N TYR A 24 3.02 14.72 5.20
CA TYR A 24 4.37 14.29 4.85
C TYR A 24 4.39 13.65 3.45
N TYR A 25 3.50 12.70 3.17
CA TYR A 25 3.44 12.05 1.87
C TYR A 25 2.91 12.96 0.76
N ASP A 26 1.95 13.84 1.07
CA ASP A 26 1.49 14.85 0.12
C ASP A 26 2.61 15.81 -0.31
N GLU A 27 3.50 16.18 0.63
CA GLU A 27 4.69 16.98 0.29
C GLU A 27 5.75 16.17 -0.48
N TRP A 28 5.99 14.93 -0.07
CA TRP A 28 6.99 14.07 -0.72
C TRP A 28 6.60 13.68 -2.14
N SER A 29 5.32 13.55 -2.42
CA SER A 29 4.80 13.19 -3.74
C SER A 29 4.87 14.32 -4.77
N LYS A 30 5.08 15.58 -4.35
CA LYS A 30 5.20 16.72 -5.28
C LYS A 30 6.28 16.50 -6.34
N ASN A 31 5.94 16.91 -7.57
CA ASN A 31 6.83 16.78 -8.73
C ASN A 31 7.31 15.32 -8.97
N ASN A 32 6.47 14.35 -8.63
CA ASN A 32 6.78 12.91 -8.74
C ASN A 32 8.00 12.46 -7.93
N LYS A 33 8.39 13.24 -6.89
CA LYS A 33 9.60 12.98 -6.12
C LYS A 33 9.55 11.61 -5.43
N TYR A 34 8.40 11.24 -4.85
CA TYR A 34 8.24 9.93 -4.20
C TYR A 34 8.61 8.79 -5.15
N ASN A 35 8.02 8.74 -6.35
CA ASN A 35 8.29 7.68 -7.32
C ASN A 35 9.75 7.67 -7.79
N ASN A 36 10.34 8.86 -7.99
CA ASN A 36 11.73 8.98 -8.37
C ASN A 36 12.67 8.46 -7.28
N ASP A 37 12.40 8.78 -6.02
CA ASP A 37 13.17 8.28 -4.88
C ASP A 37 13.04 6.76 -4.72
N MET A 38 11.81 6.20 -4.90
CA MET A 38 11.60 4.74 -4.87
C MET A 38 12.41 4.03 -5.97
N LEU A 39 12.48 4.62 -7.14
CA LEU A 39 13.29 4.10 -8.25
C LEU A 39 14.79 4.21 -7.95
N GLU A 40 15.26 5.38 -7.48
CA GLU A 40 16.67 5.61 -7.12
C GLU A 40 17.15 4.68 -6.00
N TRP A 41 16.26 4.37 -5.04
CA TRP A 41 16.59 3.49 -3.90
C TRP A 41 16.40 2.02 -4.23
N GLU A 42 16.01 1.69 -5.46
CA GLU A 42 15.73 0.31 -5.88
C GLU A 42 14.77 -0.41 -4.90
N TYR A 43 13.68 0.30 -4.52
CA TYR A 43 12.73 -0.23 -3.55
C TYR A 43 12.05 -1.50 -4.06
N SER A 44 12.47 -2.65 -3.52
CA SER A 44 12.07 -3.98 -3.99
C SER A 44 10.77 -4.51 -3.39
N GLY A 45 10.25 -3.91 -2.31
CA GLY A 45 9.09 -4.41 -1.57
C GLY A 45 7.89 -4.77 -2.45
N PRO A 46 7.41 -3.90 -3.36
CA PRO A 46 6.31 -4.20 -4.26
C PRO A 46 6.56 -5.42 -5.15
N LYS A 47 7.76 -5.55 -5.71
CA LYS A 47 8.15 -6.67 -6.55
C LYS A 47 8.21 -7.98 -5.77
N GLU A 48 8.92 -7.99 -4.65
CA GLU A 48 9.13 -9.20 -3.84
C GLU A 48 7.82 -9.74 -3.27
N THR A 49 6.93 -8.87 -2.80
CA THR A 49 5.62 -9.28 -2.28
C THR A 49 4.69 -9.79 -3.37
N SER A 50 4.66 -9.14 -4.55
CA SER A 50 3.86 -9.59 -5.70
C SER A 50 4.38 -10.91 -6.29
N GLU A 51 5.69 -11.09 -6.35
CA GLU A 51 6.33 -12.34 -6.74
C GLU A 51 5.98 -13.47 -5.75
N THR A 52 6.07 -13.18 -4.47
CA THR A 52 5.72 -14.13 -3.41
C THR A 52 4.25 -14.53 -3.51
N LEU A 53 3.33 -13.57 -3.65
CA LEU A 53 1.92 -13.88 -3.86
C LEU A 53 1.73 -14.78 -5.08
N SER A 54 2.43 -14.52 -6.19
CA SER A 54 2.28 -15.29 -7.42
C SER A 54 2.72 -16.76 -7.28
N LYS A 55 3.63 -17.06 -6.34
CA LYS A 55 4.08 -18.43 -6.03
C LYS A 55 3.04 -19.21 -5.21
N TYR A 56 2.29 -18.53 -4.34
CA TYR A 56 1.28 -19.16 -3.49
C TYR A 56 -0.13 -19.13 -4.10
N GLN A 57 -0.37 -18.24 -5.07
CA GLN A 57 -1.68 -18.04 -5.67
C GLN A 57 -1.64 -18.25 -7.20
N ASN A 58 -2.10 -19.42 -7.62
CA ASN A 58 -2.15 -19.80 -9.04
C ASN A 58 -3.34 -19.17 -9.78
N ASN A 59 -4.50 -19.04 -9.09
CA ASN A 59 -5.65 -18.38 -9.69
C ASN A 59 -5.39 -16.87 -9.74
N LYS A 60 -5.43 -16.30 -10.94
CA LYS A 60 -5.21 -14.86 -11.18
C LYS A 60 -6.51 -14.04 -11.17
N ASP A 61 -7.66 -14.70 -11.18
CA ASP A 61 -8.99 -14.08 -11.15
C ASP A 61 -9.51 -13.90 -9.72
N ILE A 62 -8.62 -13.54 -8.80
CA ILE A 62 -8.93 -13.27 -7.40
C ILE A 62 -9.07 -11.77 -7.15
N LYS A 63 -9.84 -11.44 -6.10
CA LYS A 63 -9.98 -10.05 -5.63
C LYS A 63 -8.90 -9.72 -4.60
N ILE A 64 -8.09 -8.73 -4.90
CA ILE A 64 -7.01 -8.26 -4.02
C ILE A 64 -7.34 -6.87 -3.48
N TYR A 65 -7.03 -6.62 -2.22
CA TYR A 65 -7.05 -5.29 -1.64
C TYR A 65 -5.64 -4.82 -1.32
N ASP A 66 -5.22 -3.74 -1.94
CA ASP A 66 -3.91 -3.11 -1.73
C ASP A 66 -4.06 -1.97 -0.73
N ALA A 67 -3.79 -2.28 0.53
CA ALA A 67 -3.92 -1.40 1.67
C ALA A 67 -2.65 -0.55 1.85
N GLY A 68 -2.75 0.75 1.63
CA GLY A 68 -1.61 1.65 1.56
C GLY A 68 -0.95 1.62 0.18
N CYS A 69 -1.76 1.68 -0.87
CA CYS A 69 -1.31 1.48 -2.25
C CYS A 69 -0.40 2.61 -2.78
N GLY A 70 -0.36 3.76 -2.10
CA GLY A 70 0.44 4.91 -2.49
C GLY A 70 0.19 5.34 -3.94
N SER A 71 1.24 5.43 -4.71
CA SER A 71 1.22 5.73 -6.15
C SER A 71 0.99 4.50 -7.04
N GLY A 72 0.69 3.33 -6.46
CA GLY A 72 0.31 2.14 -7.20
C GLY A 72 1.45 1.18 -7.54
N LEU A 73 2.59 1.27 -6.87
CA LEU A 73 3.76 0.42 -7.18
C LEU A 73 3.45 -1.08 -7.05
N VAL A 74 2.67 -1.49 -6.04
CA VAL A 74 2.21 -2.87 -5.88
C VAL A 74 1.28 -3.28 -7.02
N GLY A 75 0.30 -2.44 -7.37
CA GLY A 75 -0.62 -2.68 -8.47
C GLY A 75 0.09 -2.89 -9.82
N ILE A 76 1.14 -2.10 -10.08
CA ILE A 76 1.99 -2.24 -11.27
C ILE A 76 2.65 -3.62 -11.30
N GLU A 77 3.19 -4.08 -10.19
CA GLU A 77 3.81 -5.40 -10.09
C GLU A 77 2.77 -6.53 -10.20
N LEU A 78 1.62 -6.41 -9.53
CA LEU A 78 0.52 -7.40 -9.63
C LEU A 78 0.10 -7.63 -11.09
N LYS A 79 -0.01 -6.57 -11.89
CA LYS A 79 -0.30 -6.70 -13.34
C LYS A 79 0.72 -7.53 -14.08
N LYS A 80 2.01 -7.38 -13.78
CA LYS A 80 3.08 -8.17 -14.42
C LYS A 80 2.94 -9.68 -14.13
N TYR A 81 2.39 -10.03 -12.95
CA TYR A 81 2.13 -11.42 -12.56
C TYR A 81 0.75 -11.93 -12.98
N GLY A 82 -0.02 -11.14 -13.75
CA GLY A 82 -1.29 -11.54 -14.36
C GLY A 82 -2.51 -11.34 -13.48
N PHE A 83 -2.39 -10.72 -12.30
CA PHE A 83 -3.55 -10.34 -11.50
C PHE A 83 -4.26 -9.14 -12.11
N ASN A 84 -5.60 -9.13 -12.13
CA ASN A 84 -6.38 -8.12 -12.82
C ASN A 84 -7.47 -7.47 -11.96
N TYR A 85 -7.82 -8.05 -10.81
CA TYR A 85 -8.91 -7.57 -9.96
C TYR A 85 -8.35 -7.12 -8.62
N PHE A 86 -8.02 -5.85 -8.50
CA PHE A 86 -7.57 -5.27 -7.24
C PHE A 86 -8.08 -3.85 -7.04
N ASP A 87 -8.45 -3.57 -5.79
CA ASP A 87 -8.80 -2.26 -5.29
C ASP A 87 -7.65 -1.71 -4.47
N GLY A 88 -7.44 -0.40 -4.51
CA GLY A 88 -6.41 0.28 -3.76
C GLY A 88 -6.96 1.30 -2.78
N ALA A 89 -6.29 1.47 -1.65
CA ALA A 89 -6.60 2.50 -0.68
C ALA A 89 -5.33 3.14 -0.12
N ASP A 90 -5.36 4.45 0.02
CA ASP A 90 -4.29 5.22 0.66
C ASP A 90 -4.87 6.47 1.33
N ILE A 91 -4.14 7.03 2.28
CA ILE A 91 -4.54 8.27 2.95
C ILE A 91 -4.11 9.52 2.19
N SER A 92 -3.02 9.45 1.42
CA SER A 92 -2.47 10.56 0.64
C SER A 92 -3.22 10.71 -0.68
N LYS A 93 -3.95 11.81 -0.80
CA LYS A 93 -4.62 12.17 -2.05
C LYS A 93 -3.62 12.38 -3.19
N GLU A 94 -2.48 12.98 -2.88
CA GLU A 94 -1.47 13.31 -3.88
C GLU A 94 -0.78 12.06 -4.44
N LEU A 95 -0.56 11.02 -3.63
CA LEU A 95 -0.09 9.72 -4.12
C LEU A 95 -1.15 9.03 -4.98
N LEU A 96 -2.41 9.01 -4.52
CA LEU A 96 -3.52 8.43 -5.31
C LEU A 96 -3.67 9.09 -6.68
N ASN A 97 -3.43 10.41 -6.78
CA ASN A 97 -3.46 11.14 -8.05
C ASN A 97 -2.32 10.74 -9.02
N GLN A 98 -1.30 10.05 -8.53
CA GLN A 98 -0.16 9.57 -9.34
C GLN A 98 -0.32 8.12 -9.79
N VAL A 99 -1.37 7.44 -9.31
CA VAL A 99 -1.69 6.08 -9.75
C VAL A 99 -2.02 6.08 -11.25
N PRO A 100 -1.41 5.19 -12.05
CA PRO A 100 -1.74 5.09 -13.47
C PRO A 100 -3.24 4.84 -13.71
N ASP A 101 -3.78 5.48 -14.75
CA ASP A 101 -5.18 5.31 -15.15
C ASP A 101 -5.53 3.84 -15.37
N ASN A 102 -6.69 3.42 -14.89
CA ASN A 102 -7.21 2.06 -15.03
C ASN A 102 -6.32 0.95 -14.42
N LEU A 103 -5.40 1.30 -13.52
CA LEU A 103 -4.58 0.30 -12.83
C LEU A 103 -5.40 -0.48 -11.80
N TYR A 104 -6.18 0.21 -10.96
CA TYR A 104 -7.08 -0.38 -9.97
C TYR A 104 -8.53 -0.38 -10.47
N ASN A 105 -9.34 -1.33 -9.99
CA ASN A 105 -10.78 -1.32 -10.22
C ASN A 105 -11.46 -0.21 -9.42
N LYS A 106 -10.99 0.02 -8.20
CA LYS A 106 -11.42 1.09 -7.32
C LYS A 106 -10.24 1.67 -6.55
N LEU A 107 -10.19 3.00 -6.44
CA LEU A 107 -9.23 3.72 -5.59
C LEU A 107 -10.01 4.51 -4.55
N GLU A 108 -9.61 4.39 -3.29
CA GLU A 108 -10.30 5.05 -2.19
C GLU A 108 -9.29 5.76 -1.28
N ARG A 109 -9.67 6.96 -0.85
CA ARG A 109 -8.90 7.66 0.18
C ARG A 109 -9.38 7.24 1.55
N ILE A 110 -8.60 6.43 2.26
CA ILE A 110 -8.98 5.80 3.53
C ILE A 110 -7.84 5.92 4.55
N ASP A 111 -8.19 6.21 5.79
CA ASP A 111 -7.32 6.01 6.96
C ASP A 111 -7.42 4.56 7.42
N LEU A 112 -6.42 3.75 7.16
CA LEU A 112 -6.37 2.32 7.51
C LEU A 112 -6.36 2.06 9.02
N ASN A 113 -6.20 3.07 9.85
CA ASN A 113 -6.37 2.98 11.31
C ASN A 113 -7.85 3.02 11.74
N LYS A 114 -8.78 3.16 10.80
CA LYS A 114 -10.23 3.17 11.01
C LYS A 114 -10.87 1.95 10.38
N LYS A 115 -12.15 1.74 10.72
CA LYS A 115 -12.95 0.70 10.07
C LYS A 115 -12.97 0.92 8.57
N ILE A 116 -12.68 -0.13 7.81
CA ILE A 116 -12.73 -0.14 6.35
C ILE A 116 -14.17 -0.42 5.91
N ASP A 117 -14.73 0.44 5.07
CA ASP A 117 -16.10 0.27 4.54
C ASP A 117 -16.13 -0.81 3.44
N LYS A 118 -15.92 -2.04 3.88
CA LYS A 118 -16.00 -3.27 3.08
C LYS A 118 -16.69 -4.35 3.89
N GLU A 119 -17.35 -5.26 3.17
CA GLU A 119 -18.01 -6.44 3.76
C GLU A 119 -16.95 -7.40 4.35
N ASP A 120 -17.39 -8.19 5.33
CA ASP A 120 -16.60 -9.28 5.86
C ASP A 120 -16.36 -10.35 4.77
N ASP A 121 -15.25 -11.05 4.82
CA ASP A 121 -14.92 -12.15 3.90
C ASP A 121 -15.05 -11.78 2.39
N PHE A 122 -14.72 -10.55 2.01
CA PHE A 122 -14.93 -10.05 0.63
C PHE A 122 -13.72 -10.29 -0.29
N TYR A 123 -12.51 -10.05 0.19
CA TYR A 123 -11.28 -10.18 -0.61
C TYR A 123 -10.65 -11.56 -0.47
N ASP A 124 -10.02 -12.02 -1.56
CA ASP A 124 -9.24 -13.25 -1.57
C ASP A 124 -7.82 -13.04 -1.02
N VAL A 125 -7.31 -11.81 -1.12
CA VAL A 125 -5.99 -11.42 -0.58
C VAL A 125 -6.05 -9.96 -0.12
N VAL A 126 -5.38 -9.65 0.98
CA VAL A 126 -5.01 -8.29 1.37
C VAL A 126 -3.49 -8.16 1.28
N MET A 127 -3.02 -7.12 0.62
CA MET A 127 -1.62 -6.71 0.58
C MET A 127 -1.44 -5.39 1.32
N CYS A 128 -0.34 -5.26 2.07
CA CYS A 128 0.01 -4.01 2.76
C CYS A 128 1.53 -3.86 2.77
N VAL A 129 2.06 -3.14 1.79
CA VAL A 129 3.50 -3.08 1.51
C VAL A 129 4.07 -1.71 1.83
N GLY A 130 5.10 -1.65 2.68
CA GLY A 130 5.77 -0.41 3.07
C GLY A 130 4.96 0.49 4.01
N THR A 131 3.85 -0.01 4.58
CA THR A 131 2.89 0.81 5.33
C THR A 131 2.96 0.58 6.84
N PHE A 132 3.34 -0.61 7.31
CA PHE A 132 3.61 -0.88 8.73
C PHE A 132 4.96 -0.32 9.14
N THR A 133 4.99 0.99 9.42
CA THR A 133 6.14 1.73 9.92
C THR A 133 5.73 2.57 11.14
N PHE A 134 6.69 3.17 11.83
CA PHE A 134 6.51 3.79 13.16
C PHE A 134 5.33 4.76 13.30
N ALA A 135 4.90 5.43 12.24
CA ALA A 135 3.88 6.48 12.36
C ALA A 135 2.62 6.24 11.52
N HIS A 136 2.57 5.21 10.69
CA HIS A 136 1.54 5.08 9.64
C HIS A 136 0.34 4.25 10.09
N VAL A 137 0.44 2.95 9.93
CA VAL A 137 -0.64 2.01 10.21
C VAL A 137 -0.27 1.21 11.45
N LYS A 138 -1.16 1.22 12.42
CA LYS A 138 -0.98 0.53 13.69
C LYS A 138 -1.39 -0.93 13.58
N ALA A 139 -0.89 -1.77 14.49
CA ALA A 139 -1.13 -3.21 14.48
C ALA A 139 -2.63 -3.59 14.46
N HIS A 140 -3.51 -2.78 15.05
CA HIS A 140 -4.96 -3.06 15.04
C HIS A 140 -5.59 -2.99 13.64
N ALA A 141 -4.94 -2.41 12.65
CA ALA A 141 -5.40 -2.47 11.26
C ALA A 141 -5.44 -3.91 10.73
N LEU A 142 -4.61 -4.82 11.29
CA LEU A 142 -4.67 -6.24 10.96
C LEU A 142 -6.02 -6.87 11.28
N ASP A 143 -6.73 -6.40 12.31
CA ASP A 143 -8.08 -6.89 12.63
C ASP A 143 -9.06 -6.62 11.47
N GLU A 144 -8.97 -5.43 10.88
CA GLU A 144 -9.76 -5.08 9.70
C GLU A 144 -9.31 -5.87 8.45
N PHE A 145 -8.00 -6.06 8.25
CA PHE A 145 -7.51 -6.88 7.14
C PHE A 145 -8.01 -8.32 7.25
N VAL A 146 -7.96 -8.91 8.45
CA VAL A 146 -8.53 -10.25 8.71
C VAL A 146 -10.03 -10.26 8.46
N ARG A 147 -10.77 -9.25 8.91
CA ARG A 147 -12.23 -9.18 8.75
C ARG A 147 -12.65 -9.16 7.29
N ILE A 148 -12.00 -8.32 6.46
CA ILE A 148 -12.37 -8.16 5.04
C ILE A 148 -11.82 -9.27 4.15
N THR A 149 -10.93 -10.13 4.67
CA THR A 149 -10.31 -11.23 3.93
C THR A 149 -11.08 -12.52 4.17
N LYS A 150 -11.33 -13.30 3.12
CA LYS A 150 -11.97 -14.61 3.20
C LYS A 150 -11.18 -15.56 4.09
N LYS A 151 -11.83 -16.59 4.62
CA LYS A 151 -11.17 -17.61 5.43
C LYS A 151 -10.22 -18.46 4.59
N ASN A 152 -9.10 -18.88 5.22
CA ASN A 152 -8.09 -19.76 4.62
C ASN A 152 -7.40 -19.20 3.36
N VAL A 153 -7.22 -17.87 3.32
CA VAL A 153 -6.49 -17.17 2.25
C VAL A 153 -5.32 -16.36 2.82
N LEU A 154 -4.70 -15.51 2.02
CA LEU A 154 -3.44 -14.86 2.35
C LEU A 154 -3.62 -13.39 2.73
N ILE A 155 -2.86 -12.96 3.72
CA ILE A 155 -2.56 -11.55 3.96
C ILE A 155 -1.04 -11.38 3.81
N CYS A 156 -0.62 -10.53 2.89
CA CYS A 156 0.79 -10.26 2.59
C CYS A 156 1.15 -8.85 3.04
N PHE A 157 2.14 -8.71 3.91
CA PHE A 157 2.57 -7.38 4.34
C PHE A 157 4.07 -7.34 4.62
N THR A 158 4.65 -6.13 4.60
CA THR A 158 6.03 -5.89 5.02
C THR A 158 6.04 -5.15 6.35
N ILE A 159 7.07 -5.45 7.17
CA ILE A 159 7.37 -4.74 8.42
C ILE A 159 8.75 -4.13 8.26
N ASN A 160 8.89 -2.82 8.54
CA ASN A 160 10.16 -2.08 8.51
C ASN A 160 10.53 -1.58 9.90
#